data_e0da77f3ae7ee44edbb7bfe5fe5d4454
#
_entry.id   e0da77f3ae7ee44edbb7bfe5fe5d4454
#
_cell.length_a   1.000
_cell.length_b   1.000
_cell.length_c   1.000
_cell.angle_alpha   90.00
_cell.angle_beta   90.00
_cell.angle_gamma   90.00
#
_symmetry.space_group_name_H-M   'P 1'
#
loop_
_entity.id
_entity.type
_entity.pdbx_description
1 polymer ?
#
loop_
_entity_poly.entity_id
_entity_poly.type
_entity_poly.pdbx_seq_one_letter_code
_entity_poly.pdbx_strand_id
1 'polypeptide(L)'
;MASKDSIIEGIRQVQAEAERIASAMPEDAWDKGVYENGWNAKQILCHVALSANVPAFLIAAANSPEPAKMPGGSDNMDDFNASQVAMRMEKPVAEIVKELNTTYEQAINVVQATSDELLAKQIRTPWQTEGELGALILDEDIRAHVMVHLADISGAIA
;
A
#
# COMPACT_ATOMS: atom_id res chain seq x y z
N MET A 1 -3.26 -13.37 15.62
CA MET A 1 -4.40 -12.67 15.00
C MET A 1 -4.10 -11.19 14.89
N ALA A 2 -4.33 -10.61 13.73
CA ALA A 2 -4.12 -9.18 13.54
C ALA A 2 -5.25 -8.39 14.21
N SER A 3 -4.90 -7.59 15.23
CA SER A 3 -5.83 -6.70 15.93
C SER A 3 -5.90 -5.35 15.23
N LYS A 4 -6.92 -4.54 15.53
CA LYS A 4 -6.99 -3.16 15.08
C LYS A 4 -5.72 -2.39 15.43
N ASP A 5 -5.27 -2.52 16.69
CA ASP A 5 -4.08 -1.81 17.17
C ASP A 5 -2.83 -2.22 16.41
N SER A 6 -2.65 -3.51 16.12
CA SER A 6 -1.50 -3.98 15.37
C SER A 6 -1.53 -3.51 13.90
N ILE A 7 -2.70 -3.44 13.29
CA ILE A 7 -2.86 -2.91 11.93
C ILE A 7 -2.53 -1.41 11.91
N ILE A 8 -3.08 -0.64 12.84
CA ILE A 8 -2.83 0.80 12.94
C ILE A 8 -1.36 1.07 13.20
N GLU A 9 -0.72 0.31 14.09
CA GLU A 9 0.72 0.41 14.34
C GLU A 9 1.52 0.12 13.06
N GLY A 10 1.16 -0.92 12.32
CA GLY A 10 1.79 -1.23 11.03
C GLY A 10 1.66 -0.10 10.03
N ILE A 11 0.50 0.53 9.92
CA ILE A 11 0.28 1.72 9.08
C ILE A 11 1.17 2.88 9.53
N ARG A 12 1.26 3.14 10.84
CA ARG A 12 2.12 4.20 11.39
C ARG A 12 3.59 3.95 11.07
N GLN A 13 4.04 2.71 11.10
CA GLN A 13 5.41 2.34 10.71
C GLN A 13 5.66 2.65 9.23
N VAL A 14 4.71 2.36 8.35
CA VAL A 14 4.81 2.71 6.92
C VAL A 14 4.94 4.22 6.75
N GLN A 15 4.08 4.99 7.41
CA GLN A 15 4.11 6.45 7.33
C GLN A 15 5.45 7.02 7.80
N ALA A 16 5.94 6.54 8.94
CA ALA A 16 7.22 6.98 9.49
C ALA A 16 8.39 6.63 8.56
N GLU A 17 8.40 5.44 7.98
CA GLU A 17 9.46 5.00 7.08
C GLU A 17 9.44 5.77 5.76
N ALA A 18 8.26 6.02 5.19
CA ALA A 18 8.13 6.84 3.98
C ALA A 18 8.64 8.27 4.20
N GLU A 19 8.31 8.88 5.35
CA GLU A 19 8.82 10.21 5.73
C GLU A 19 10.33 10.20 5.90
N ARG A 20 10.87 9.20 6.56
CA ARG A 20 12.31 9.06 6.78
C ARG A 20 13.05 8.97 5.44
N ILE A 21 12.58 8.12 4.54
CA ILE A 21 13.18 7.94 3.21
C ILE A 21 13.10 9.23 2.41
N ALA A 22 11.94 9.87 2.37
CA ALA A 22 11.72 11.11 1.63
C ALA A 22 12.65 12.24 2.12
N SER A 23 12.89 12.30 3.43
CA SER A 23 13.76 13.31 4.02
C SER A 23 15.26 13.03 3.83
N ALA A 24 15.63 11.75 3.71
CA ALA A 24 17.03 11.33 3.61
C ALA A 24 17.54 11.22 2.18
N MET A 25 16.64 11.03 1.21
CA MET A 25 17.01 10.75 -0.17
C MET A 25 17.43 12.01 -0.92
N PRO A 26 18.63 12.02 -1.57
CA PRO A 26 18.98 13.06 -2.50
C PRO A 26 18.01 13.10 -3.68
N GLU A 27 17.76 14.29 -4.21
CA GLU A 27 16.78 14.49 -5.28
C GLU A 27 17.08 13.62 -6.51
N ASP A 28 18.35 13.52 -6.89
CA ASP A 28 18.80 12.73 -8.04
C ASP A 28 18.71 11.21 -7.83
N ALA A 29 18.60 10.75 -6.59
CA ALA A 29 18.49 9.33 -6.28
C ALA A 29 17.11 8.74 -6.62
N TRP A 30 16.08 9.56 -6.73
CA TRP A 30 14.72 9.11 -7.06
C TRP A 30 14.59 8.53 -8.47
N ASP A 31 15.45 8.93 -9.40
CA ASP A 31 15.47 8.41 -10.77
C ASP A 31 16.31 7.14 -10.93
N LYS A 32 16.95 6.69 -9.85
CA LYS A 32 17.82 5.52 -9.89
C LYS A 32 16.99 4.23 -10.01
N GLY A 33 17.35 3.37 -10.97
CA GLY A 33 16.72 2.06 -11.15
C GLY A 33 16.93 1.17 -9.93
N VAL A 34 15.87 0.47 -9.52
CA VAL A 34 15.86 -0.41 -8.34
C VAL A 34 15.54 -1.84 -8.74
N TYR A 35 14.54 -2.04 -9.61
CA TYR A 35 14.08 -3.36 -10.03
C TYR A 35 14.47 -3.68 -11.47
N GLU A 36 14.58 -4.97 -11.76
CA GLU A 36 14.87 -5.47 -13.11
C GLU A 36 13.79 -5.11 -14.14
N ASN A 37 12.54 -4.89 -13.70
CA ASN A 37 11.45 -4.43 -14.55
C ASN A 37 11.62 -2.97 -15.01
N GLY A 38 12.67 -2.29 -14.55
CA GLY A 38 12.97 -0.92 -14.90
C GLY A 38 12.39 0.14 -13.96
N TRP A 39 11.66 -0.24 -12.92
CA TRP A 39 11.13 0.72 -11.96
C TRP A 39 12.26 1.37 -11.15
N ASN A 40 12.21 2.71 -11.08
CA ASN A 40 13.08 3.50 -10.23
C ASN A 40 12.44 3.74 -8.84
N ALA A 41 13.19 4.37 -7.95
CA ALA A 41 12.74 4.62 -6.58
C ALA A 41 11.42 5.43 -6.54
N LYS A 42 11.27 6.45 -7.40
CA LYS A 42 10.04 7.26 -7.46
C LYS A 42 8.84 6.45 -7.93
N GLN A 43 9.01 5.58 -8.93
CA GLN A 43 7.93 4.70 -9.40
C GLN A 43 7.48 3.74 -8.30
N ILE A 44 8.42 3.19 -7.53
CA ILE A 44 8.09 2.33 -6.40
C ILE A 44 7.33 3.11 -5.32
N LEU A 45 7.74 4.33 -5.02
CA LEU A 45 7.02 5.19 -4.07
C LEU A 45 5.58 5.48 -4.55
N CYS A 46 5.39 5.73 -5.84
CA CYS A 46 4.05 5.90 -6.42
C CYS A 46 3.19 4.64 -6.23
N HIS A 47 3.78 3.47 -6.40
CA HIS A 47 3.11 2.20 -6.18
C HIS A 47 2.76 2.00 -4.70
N VAL A 48 3.63 2.39 -3.78
CA VAL A 48 3.34 2.36 -2.33
C VAL A 48 2.18 3.30 -1.99
N ALA A 49 2.14 4.50 -2.56
CA ALA A 49 1.04 5.44 -2.36
C ALA A 49 -0.29 4.88 -2.87
N LEU A 50 -0.28 4.17 -4.00
CA LEU A 50 -1.45 3.45 -4.48
C LEU A 50 -1.87 2.35 -3.50
N SER A 51 -0.91 1.58 -3.00
CA SER A 51 -1.14 0.47 -2.07
C SER A 51 -1.74 0.92 -0.73
N ALA A 52 -1.61 2.19 -0.38
CA ALA A 52 -2.26 2.75 0.82
C ALA A 52 -3.79 2.64 0.78
N ASN A 53 -4.39 2.44 -0.40
CA ASN A 53 -5.82 2.21 -0.57
C ASN A 53 -6.26 0.77 -0.25
N VAL A 54 -5.33 -0.18 -0.16
CA VAL A 54 -5.65 -1.60 -0.01
C VAL A 54 -6.43 -1.90 1.28
N PRO A 55 -6.04 -1.40 2.47
CA PRO A 55 -6.78 -1.70 3.69
C PRO A 55 -8.26 -1.33 3.60
N ALA A 56 -8.59 -0.12 3.18
CA ALA A 56 -9.99 0.32 3.04
C ALA A 56 -10.72 -0.46 1.95
N PHE A 57 -10.05 -0.75 0.85
CA PHE A 57 -10.60 -1.56 -0.25
C PHE A 57 -10.98 -2.97 0.24
N LEU A 58 -10.11 -3.65 0.95
CA LEU A 58 -10.37 -5.00 1.46
C LEU A 58 -11.48 -5.01 2.51
N ILE A 59 -11.53 -4.00 3.38
CA ILE A 59 -12.61 -3.87 4.37
C ILE A 59 -13.96 -3.67 3.67
N ALA A 60 -14.02 -2.81 2.66
CA ALA A 60 -15.24 -2.61 1.86
C ALA A 60 -15.66 -3.89 1.15
N ALA A 61 -14.72 -4.63 0.59
CA ALA A 61 -14.98 -5.90 -0.07
C ALA A 61 -15.52 -6.95 0.92
N ALA A 62 -14.98 -6.99 2.14
CA ALA A 62 -15.43 -7.92 3.18
C ALA A 62 -16.85 -7.62 3.66
N ASN A 63 -17.28 -6.36 3.58
CA ASN A 63 -18.65 -5.92 3.90
C ASN A 63 -19.65 -6.17 2.76
N SER A 64 -19.17 -6.43 1.56
CA SER A 64 -20.03 -6.66 0.39
C SER A 64 -20.42 -8.14 0.28
N PRO A 65 -21.67 -8.45 -0.15
CA PRO A 65 -22.05 -9.83 -0.49
C PRO A 65 -21.45 -10.29 -1.82
N GLU A 66 -20.98 -9.36 -2.65
CA GLU A 66 -20.39 -9.66 -3.95
C GLU A 66 -18.91 -9.98 -3.82
N PRO A 67 -18.35 -10.86 -4.67
CA PRO A 67 -16.91 -11.08 -4.71
C PRO A 67 -16.15 -9.79 -5.03
N ALA A 68 -14.97 -9.61 -4.39
CA ALA A 68 -14.11 -8.48 -4.65
C ALA A 68 -13.64 -8.49 -6.12
N LYS A 69 -13.72 -7.34 -6.77
CA LYS A 69 -13.28 -7.14 -8.15
C LYS A 69 -12.11 -6.15 -8.19
N MET A 70 -11.27 -6.29 -9.21
CA MET A 70 -10.19 -5.35 -9.45
C MET A 70 -10.71 -3.91 -9.56
N PRO A 71 -10.04 -2.94 -8.93
CA PRO A 71 -10.41 -1.54 -9.05
C PRO A 71 -10.43 -1.08 -10.52
N GLY A 72 -11.38 -0.18 -10.86
CA GLY A 72 -11.48 0.39 -12.19
C GLY A 72 -11.90 -0.58 -13.29
N GLY A 73 -12.34 -1.79 -12.95
CA GLY A 73 -12.76 -2.79 -13.93
C GLY A 73 -11.61 -3.39 -14.75
N SER A 74 -10.37 -3.21 -14.30
CA SER A 74 -9.21 -3.79 -14.97
C SER A 74 -9.14 -5.30 -14.74
N ASP A 75 -8.83 -6.06 -15.79
CA ASP A 75 -8.62 -7.50 -15.73
C ASP A 75 -7.15 -7.86 -15.42
N ASN A 76 -6.25 -6.88 -15.46
CA ASN A 76 -4.82 -7.08 -15.32
C ASN A 76 -4.24 -6.13 -14.26
N MET A 77 -3.72 -6.74 -13.17
CA MET A 77 -3.12 -6.01 -12.05
C MET A 77 -1.89 -5.19 -12.48
N ASP A 78 -1.06 -5.75 -13.35
CA ASP A 78 0.18 -5.09 -13.80
C ASP A 78 -0.15 -3.84 -14.62
N ASP A 79 -1.13 -3.91 -15.52
CA ASP A 79 -1.58 -2.78 -16.33
C ASP A 79 -2.22 -1.70 -15.45
N PHE A 80 -3.04 -2.11 -14.48
CA PHE A 80 -3.63 -1.18 -13.52
C PHE A 80 -2.55 -0.46 -12.71
N ASN A 81 -1.60 -1.20 -12.14
CA ASN A 81 -0.50 -0.63 -11.37
C ASN A 81 0.34 0.32 -12.23
N ALA A 82 0.70 -0.07 -13.44
CA ALA A 82 1.50 0.75 -14.34
C ALA A 82 0.81 2.09 -14.66
N SER A 83 -0.50 2.06 -14.93
CA SER A 83 -1.26 3.28 -15.22
C SER A 83 -1.36 4.21 -14.01
N GLN A 84 -1.57 3.65 -12.82
CA GLN A 84 -1.66 4.42 -11.58
C GLN A 84 -0.31 5.02 -11.16
N VAL A 85 0.78 4.29 -11.38
CA VAL A 85 2.14 4.80 -11.17
C VAL A 85 2.41 5.96 -12.14
N ALA A 86 2.10 5.78 -13.42
CA ALA A 86 2.31 6.80 -14.45
C ALA A 86 1.58 8.12 -14.11
N MET A 87 0.35 8.04 -13.61
CA MET A 87 -0.42 9.22 -13.20
C MET A 87 0.25 10.02 -12.08
N ARG A 88 0.98 9.36 -11.20
CA ARG A 88 1.64 9.98 -10.04
C ARG A 88 3.05 10.49 -10.34
N MET A 89 3.68 10.01 -11.42
CA MET A 89 5.06 10.36 -11.73
C MET A 89 5.27 11.85 -12.04
N GLU A 90 4.22 12.55 -12.45
CA GLU A 90 4.28 13.99 -12.69
C GLU A 90 4.28 14.83 -11.41
N LYS A 91 3.93 14.23 -10.27
CA LYS A 91 3.88 14.91 -8.97
C LYS A 91 5.27 14.93 -8.33
N PRO A 92 5.61 16.02 -7.59
CA PRO A 92 6.79 16.01 -6.73
C PRO A 92 6.71 14.90 -5.66
N VAL A 93 7.86 14.38 -5.24
CA VAL A 93 7.93 13.34 -4.19
C VAL A 93 7.18 13.76 -2.93
N ALA A 94 7.31 15.04 -2.52
CA ALA A 94 6.60 15.54 -1.33
C ALA A 94 5.08 15.41 -1.46
N GLU A 95 4.51 15.59 -2.64
CA GLU A 95 3.07 15.42 -2.87
C GLU A 95 2.66 13.95 -2.86
N ILE A 96 3.52 13.06 -3.35
CA ILE A 96 3.27 11.62 -3.33
C ILE A 96 3.25 11.13 -1.86
N VAL A 97 4.19 11.58 -1.04
CA VAL A 97 4.24 11.27 0.40
C VAL A 97 3.01 11.82 1.11
N LYS A 98 2.58 13.03 0.77
CA LYS A 98 1.37 13.64 1.34
C LYS A 98 0.13 12.82 0.97
N GLU A 99 -0.01 12.38 -0.28
CA GLU A 99 -1.10 11.50 -0.70
C GLU A 99 -1.09 10.19 0.08
N LEU A 100 0.08 9.55 0.21
CA LEU A 100 0.26 8.33 0.99
C LEU A 100 -0.23 8.53 2.44
N ASN A 101 0.21 9.58 3.09
CA ASN A 101 -0.17 9.87 4.48
C ASN A 101 -1.66 10.14 4.62
N THR A 102 -2.25 10.94 3.73
CA THR A 102 -3.69 11.24 3.73
C THR A 102 -4.51 9.97 3.56
N THR A 103 -4.11 9.11 2.62
CA THR A 103 -4.81 7.84 2.35
C THR A 103 -4.70 6.90 3.55
N TYR A 104 -3.53 6.78 4.18
CA TYR A 104 -3.37 5.95 5.37
C TYR A 104 -4.11 6.51 6.59
N GLU A 105 -4.23 7.83 6.75
CA GLU A 105 -5.08 8.38 7.81
C GLU A 105 -6.55 7.99 7.62
N GLN A 106 -7.04 8.00 6.40
CA GLN A 106 -8.38 7.50 6.07
C GLN A 106 -8.49 6.00 6.36
N ALA A 107 -7.47 5.21 6.01
CA ALA A 107 -7.43 3.78 6.30
C ALA A 107 -7.48 3.51 7.81
N ILE A 108 -6.77 4.28 8.62
CA ILE A 108 -6.80 4.17 10.08
C ILE A 108 -8.22 4.39 10.60
N ASN A 109 -8.91 5.42 10.11
CA ASN A 109 -10.29 5.69 10.51
C ASN A 109 -11.22 4.52 10.15
N VAL A 110 -11.05 3.94 8.97
CA VAL A 110 -11.82 2.78 8.52
C VAL A 110 -11.54 1.56 9.41
N VAL A 111 -10.26 1.31 9.71
CA VAL A 111 -9.87 0.20 10.60
C VAL A 111 -10.47 0.37 12.00
N GLN A 112 -10.40 1.58 12.56
CA GLN A 112 -10.99 1.87 13.87
C GLN A 112 -12.49 1.62 13.92
N ALA A 113 -13.20 1.90 12.83
CA ALA A 113 -14.65 1.68 12.72
C ALA A 113 -15.02 0.21 12.41
N THR A 114 -14.04 -0.64 12.12
CA THR A 114 -14.27 -2.04 11.73
C THR A 114 -14.32 -2.94 12.98
N SER A 115 -15.26 -3.90 13.01
CA SER A 115 -15.36 -4.84 14.11
C SER A 115 -14.25 -5.90 14.08
N ASP A 116 -13.90 -6.42 15.25
CA ASP A 116 -12.95 -7.55 15.34
C ASP A 116 -13.49 -8.78 14.62
N GLU A 117 -14.81 -8.98 14.64
CA GLU A 117 -15.49 -10.05 13.92
C GLU A 117 -15.25 -9.94 12.40
N LEU A 118 -15.34 -8.74 11.84
CA LEU A 118 -15.08 -8.55 10.43
C LEU A 118 -13.60 -8.78 10.08
N LEU A 119 -12.68 -8.35 10.94
CA LEU A 119 -11.24 -8.58 10.75
C LEU A 119 -10.87 -10.07 10.79
N ALA A 120 -11.65 -10.90 11.47
CA ALA A 120 -11.47 -12.35 11.51
C ALA A 120 -12.13 -13.09 10.33
N LYS A 121 -12.89 -12.39 9.49
CA LYS A 121 -13.60 -13.00 8.37
C LYS A 121 -12.62 -13.49 7.31
N GLN A 122 -12.84 -14.72 6.83
CA GLN A 122 -12.11 -15.27 5.69
C GLN A 122 -12.58 -14.60 4.40
N ILE A 123 -11.66 -14.06 3.65
CA ILE A 123 -11.94 -13.44 2.35
C ILE A 123 -10.95 -13.93 1.29
N ARG A 124 -11.31 -13.70 0.04
CA ARG A 124 -10.44 -13.88 -1.11
C ARG A 124 -10.25 -12.54 -1.79
N THR A 125 -8.99 -12.17 -2.06
CA THR A 125 -8.68 -10.93 -2.77
C THR A 125 -8.86 -11.08 -4.29
N PRO A 126 -9.02 -9.98 -5.04
CA PRO A 126 -9.07 -10.04 -6.50
C PRO A 126 -7.78 -10.57 -7.13
N TRP A 127 -6.66 -10.52 -6.40
CA TRP A 127 -5.36 -11.05 -6.85
C TRP A 127 -5.09 -12.46 -6.34
N GLN A 128 -6.15 -13.19 -5.95
CA GLN A 128 -6.16 -14.63 -5.70
C GLN A 128 -5.46 -15.10 -4.41
N THR A 129 -5.33 -14.25 -3.40
CA THR A 129 -4.92 -14.67 -2.07
C THR A 129 -6.12 -14.85 -1.15
N GLU A 130 -6.01 -15.73 -0.17
CA GLU A 130 -7.09 -16.05 0.77
C GLU A 130 -6.55 -16.00 2.20
N GLY A 131 -7.40 -15.55 3.12
CA GLY A 131 -7.07 -15.53 4.55
C GLY A 131 -8.03 -14.66 5.34
N GLU A 132 -7.74 -14.53 6.64
CA GLU A 132 -8.45 -13.57 7.48
C GLU A 132 -8.17 -12.14 7.01
N LEU A 133 -9.21 -11.32 6.95
CA LEU A 133 -9.11 -9.93 6.49
C LEU A 133 -7.98 -9.16 7.19
N GLY A 134 -7.92 -9.23 8.51
CA GLY A 134 -6.88 -8.53 9.28
C GLY A 134 -5.47 -9.01 8.94
N ALA A 135 -5.27 -10.30 8.74
CA ALA A 135 -3.98 -10.88 8.36
C ALA A 135 -3.58 -10.49 6.93
N LEU A 136 -4.53 -10.46 6.00
CA LEU A 136 -4.27 -10.00 4.64
C LEU A 136 -3.85 -8.53 4.61
N ILE A 137 -4.45 -7.69 5.45
CA ILE A 137 -4.07 -6.28 5.56
C ILE A 137 -2.69 -6.14 6.21
N LEU A 138 -2.46 -6.75 7.37
CA LEU A 138 -1.23 -6.53 8.14
C LEU A 138 -0.04 -7.31 7.60
N ASP A 139 -0.19 -8.62 7.45
CA ASP A 139 0.95 -9.48 7.17
C ASP A 139 1.27 -9.53 5.66
N GLU A 140 0.26 -9.61 4.81
CA GLU A 140 0.47 -9.67 3.37
C GLU A 140 0.71 -8.28 2.76
N ASP A 141 -0.20 -7.33 2.98
CA ASP A 141 -0.10 -6.01 2.34
C ASP A 141 0.94 -5.12 3.02
N ILE A 142 0.78 -4.83 4.32
CA ILE A 142 1.64 -3.86 5.00
C ILE A 142 3.06 -4.39 5.15
N ARG A 143 3.23 -5.57 5.75
CA ARG A 143 4.57 -6.11 6.10
C ARG A 143 5.29 -6.75 4.93
N ALA A 144 4.64 -7.63 4.21
CA ALA A 144 5.29 -8.40 3.14
C ALA A 144 5.32 -7.68 1.79
N HIS A 145 4.55 -6.63 1.59
CA HIS A 145 4.49 -5.88 0.35
C HIS A 145 5.00 -4.45 0.52
N VAL A 146 4.29 -3.60 1.24
CA VAL A 146 4.62 -2.17 1.33
C VAL A 146 5.96 -1.92 2.03
N MET A 147 6.20 -2.53 3.19
CA MET A 147 7.44 -2.34 3.92
C MET A 147 8.64 -2.89 3.15
N VAL A 148 8.47 -3.95 2.38
CA VAL A 148 9.52 -4.51 1.52
C VAL A 148 9.86 -3.52 0.40
N HIS A 149 8.88 -2.93 -0.26
CA HIS A 149 9.12 -1.89 -1.26
C HIS A 149 9.88 -0.70 -0.69
N LEU A 150 9.51 -0.23 0.50
CA LEU A 150 10.21 0.88 1.16
C LEU A 150 11.65 0.50 1.51
N ALA A 151 11.88 -0.72 1.98
CA ALA A 151 13.23 -1.23 2.24
C ALA A 151 14.09 -1.28 0.97
N ASP A 152 13.50 -1.67 -0.16
CA ASP A 152 14.19 -1.71 -1.46
C ASP A 152 14.59 -0.31 -1.92
N ILE A 153 13.72 0.69 -1.75
CA ILE A 153 14.06 2.09 -2.02
C ILE A 153 15.24 2.53 -1.14
N SER A 154 15.16 2.27 0.16
CA SER A 154 16.20 2.62 1.13
C SER A 154 17.54 1.95 0.80
N GLY A 155 17.52 0.68 0.42
CA GLY A 155 18.71 -0.09 0.04
C GLY A 155 19.39 0.43 -1.23
N ALA A 156 18.66 1.02 -2.15
CA ALA A 156 19.21 1.55 -3.39
C ALA A 156 20.05 2.82 -3.20
N ILE A 157 19.95 3.46 -2.03
CA ILE A 157 20.70 4.68 -1.68
C ILE A 157 22.01 4.38 -0.95
N ALA A 158 22.09 3.20 -0.36
CA ALA A 158 23.23 2.81 0.46
C ALA A 158 24.51 2.60 -0.39
#